data_6c5d1bc9d9e42f1b0c52005839060cbc
#
_entry.id   6c5d1bc9d9e42f1b0c52005839060cbc
#
_cell.length_a   1.000
_cell.length_b   1.000
_cell.length_c   1.000
_cell.angle_alpha   90.00
_cell.angle_beta   90.00
_cell.angle_gamma   90.00
#
_symmetry.space_group_name_H-M   'P 1'
#
loop_
_entity.id
_entity.type
_entity.pdbx_description
1 polymer ?
#
loop_
_entity_poly.entity_id
_entity_poly.type
_entity_poly.pdbx_seq_one_letter_code
_entity_poly.pdbx_strand_id
1 'polypeptide(L)'
;VLIAALLASGFTNYVYAGLRLPGRGPSTRAALVQLGILGAALALVRAAAFWYGRYALSVKQSALMTGIGYTDDHAILPTRAILAFAAVVCALLFLSVIVTQSWRLPLIGVALLAILTVVVGTIYPAIVQSVKVNPSQKSLETPYLQKNIDATRAAYGLDDIEVTPRYDAKTTATAGQLRDDAETIPGIRLVDP
;
A
#
# COMPACT_ATOMS: atom_id res chain seq x y z
N VAL A 1 -11.67 -0.83 18.76
CA VAL A 1 -12.72 -0.10 19.52
C VAL A 1 -14.00 0.03 18.71
N LEU A 2 -14.01 0.67 17.52
CA LEU A 2 -15.24 0.88 16.72
C LEU A 2 -15.97 -0.42 16.33
N ILE A 3 -15.23 -1.46 15.92
CA ILE A 3 -15.82 -2.77 15.60
C ILE A 3 -16.50 -3.37 16.84
N ALA A 4 -15.82 -3.33 17.99
CA ALA A 4 -16.40 -3.82 19.25
C ALA A 4 -17.64 -3.01 19.66
N ALA A 5 -17.61 -1.69 19.51
CA ALA A 5 -18.75 -0.81 19.79
C ALA A 5 -19.95 -1.13 18.86
N LEU A 6 -19.67 -1.40 17.56
CA LEU A 6 -20.70 -1.76 16.59
C LEU A 6 -21.33 -3.12 16.90
N LEU A 7 -20.51 -4.12 17.25
CA LEU A 7 -20.99 -5.45 17.63
C LEU A 7 -21.78 -5.40 18.96
N ALA A 8 -21.27 -4.71 19.98
CA ALA A 8 -21.95 -4.54 21.25
C ALA A 8 -23.29 -3.80 21.08
N SER A 9 -23.30 -2.71 20.32
CA SER A 9 -24.51 -1.96 20.02
C SER A 9 -25.49 -2.79 19.18
N GLY A 10 -25.02 -3.57 18.20
CA GLY A 10 -25.86 -4.49 17.44
C GLY A 10 -26.49 -5.57 18.31
N PHE A 11 -25.70 -6.18 19.20
CA PHE A 11 -26.16 -7.19 20.13
C PHE A 11 -27.19 -6.64 21.14
N THR A 12 -26.91 -5.50 21.78
CA THR A 12 -27.84 -4.88 22.70
C THR A 12 -29.15 -4.49 22.02
N ASN A 13 -29.11 -3.89 20.85
CA ASN A 13 -30.33 -3.56 20.11
C ASN A 13 -31.12 -4.80 19.65
N TYR A 14 -30.43 -5.90 19.34
CA TYR A 14 -31.08 -7.17 19.02
C TYR A 14 -31.78 -7.77 20.25
N VAL A 15 -31.11 -7.84 21.40
CA VAL A 15 -31.65 -8.40 22.66
C VAL A 15 -32.88 -7.61 23.14
N TYR A 16 -32.80 -6.29 23.12
CA TYR A 16 -33.90 -5.42 23.57
C TYR A 16 -34.95 -5.16 22.45
N ALA A 17 -34.99 -5.98 21.43
CA ALA A 17 -35.96 -5.91 20.30
C ALA A 17 -35.96 -4.58 19.55
N GLY A 18 -34.91 -3.76 19.68
CA GLY A 18 -34.73 -2.54 18.90
C GLY A 18 -34.33 -2.81 17.43
N LEU A 19 -33.56 -3.88 17.22
CA LEU A 19 -33.14 -4.35 15.91
C LEU A 19 -33.82 -5.69 15.62
N ARG A 20 -34.43 -5.82 14.44
CA ARG A 20 -35.03 -7.08 13.97
C ARG A 20 -34.38 -7.55 12.70
N LEU A 21 -34.21 -8.87 12.56
CA LEU A 21 -33.74 -9.49 11.34
C LEU A 21 -34.74 -9.27 10.20
N PRO A 22 -34.29 -9.19 8.93
CA PRO A 22 -35.16 -9.08 7.79
C PRO A 22 -36.26 -10.16 7.83
N GLY A 23 -37.55 -9.77 7.73
CA GLY A 23 -38.69 -10.67 7.80
C GLY A 23 -39.36 -10.82 9.17
N ARG A 24 -38.80 -10.27 10.27
CA ARG A 24 -39.34 -10.35 11.65
C ARG A 24 -40.01 -9.07 12.17
N GLY A 25 -40.24 -8.10 11.31
CA GLY A 25 -40.87 -6.82 11.64
C GLY A 25 -39.93 -5.64 11.57
N PRO A 26 -40.44 -4.40 11.71
CA PRO A 26 -39.63 -3.18 11.61
C PRO A 26 -38.68 -3.03 12.78
N SER A 27 -37.42 -2.66 12.49
CA SER A 27 -36.47 -2.26 13.53
C SER A 27 -36.82 -0.87 14.08
N THR A 28 -36.49 -0.62 15.34
CA THR A 28 -36.70 0.70 15.95
C THR A 28 -35.84 1.74 15.25
N ARG A 29 -36.42 2.91 14.96
CA ARG A 29 -35.70 4.01 14.30
C ARG A 29 -34.40 4.39 15.04
N ALA A 30 -34.43 4.42 16.36
CA ALA A 30 -33.25 4.71 17.17
C ALA A 30 -32.10 3.71 16.93
N ALA A 31 -32.43 2.38 16.89
CA ALA A 31 -31.45 1.34 16.62
C ALA A 31 -30.84 1.46 15.22
N LEU A 32 -31.67 1.75 14.22
CA LEU A 32 -31.20 1.95 12.83
C LEU A 32 -30.26 3.14 12.72
N VAL A 33 -30.61 4.28 13.35
CA VAL A 33 -29.79 5.50 13.35
C VAL A 33 -28.47 5.27 14.06
N GLN A 34 -28.49 4.67 15.26
CA GLN A 34 -27.28 4.40 16.03
C GLN A 34 -26.29 3.50 15.27
N LEU A 35 -26.78 2.39 14.72
CA LEU A 35 -25.94 1.47 13.97
C LEU A 35 -25.51 2.07 12.63
N GLY A 36 -26.34 2.89 12.00
CA GLY A 36 -25.99 3.64 10.78
C GLY A 36 -24.83 4.61 11.03
N ILE A 37 -24.87 5.37 12.12
CA ILE A 37 -23.80 6.30 12.50
C ILE A 37 -22.50 5.53 12.83
N LEU A 38 -22.56 4.45 13.59
CA LEU A 38 -21.39 3.63 13.92
C LEU A 38 -20.81 2.97 12.68
N GLY A 39 -21.66 2.47 11.76
CA GLY A 39 -21.24 1.90 10.50
C GLY A 39 -20.57 2.94 9.59
N ALA A 40 -21.14 4.14 9.51
CA ALA A 40 -20.54 5.26 8.78
C ALA A 40 -19.17 5.64 9.36
N ALA A 41 -19.06 5.76 10.68
CA ALA A 41 -17.78 6.05 11.35
C ALA A 41 -16.73 4.98 11.04
N LEU A 42 -17.10 3.69 11.09
CA LEU A 42 -16.20 2.60 10.74
C LEU A 42 -15.76 2.66 9.26
N ALA A 43 -16.68 2.96 8.36
CA ALA A 43 -16.38 3.10 6.94
C ALA A 43 -15.44 4.30 6.66
N LEU A 44 -15.61 5.43 7.36
CA LEU A 44 -14.71 6.59 7.27
C LEU A 44 -13.31 6.27 7.80
N VAL A 45 -13.20 5.54 8.92
CA VAL A 45 -11.90 5.08 9.43
C VAL A 45 -11.22 4.14 8.42
N ARG A 46 -11.99 3.27 7.75
CA ARG A 46 -11.46 2.44 6.66
C ARG A 46 -11.01 3.27 5.46
N ALA A 47 -11.75 4.30 5.10
CA ALA A 47 -11.37 5.24 4.03
C ALA A 47 -10.03 5.92 4.36
N ALA A 48 -9.90 6.45 5.58
CA ALA A 48 -8.66 7.04 6.07
C ALA A 48 -7.51 6.02 6.08
N ALA A 49 -7.75 4.77 6.51
CA ALA A 49 -6.75 3.71 6.50
C ALA A 49 -6.27 3.37 5.08
N PHE A 50 -7.16 3.33 4.08
CA PHE A 50 -6.78 3.16 2.68
C PHE A 50 -5.97 4.36 2.17
N TRP A 51 -6.38 5.57 2.49
CA TRP A 51 -5.71 6.79 2.06
C TRP A 51 -4.31 6.90 2.66
N TYR A 52 -4.18 6.84 3.98
CA TYR A 52 -2.88 6.93 4.65
C TYR A 52 -2.00 5.70 4.42
N GLY A 53 -2.59 4.54 4.18
CA GLY A 53 -1.87 3.34 3.81
C GLY A 53 -0.99 3.49 2.56
N ARG A 54 -1.23 4.49 1.70
CA ARG A 54 -0.38 4.81 0.54
C ARG A 54 1.04 5.17 0.97
N TYR A 55 1.18 5.90 2.07
CA TYR A 55 2.49 6.31 2.60
C TYR A 55 3.28 5.14 3.19
N ALA A 56 2.60 4.10 3.67
CA ALA A 56 3.28 2.90 4.17
C ALA A 56 4.03 2.12 3.07
N LEU A 57 3.74 2.39 1.78
CA LEU A 57 4.47 1.77 0.67
C LEU A 57 5.91 2.27 0.58
N SER A 58 6.20 3.50 1.04
CA SER A 58 7.56 4.07 0.99
C SER A 58 8.56 3.33 1.88
N VAL A 59 8.08 2.68 2.94
CA VAL A 59 8.91 1.89 3.88
C VAL A 59 8.70 0.38 3.74
N LYS A 60 7.99 -0.04 2.69
CA LYS A 60 7.74 -1.46 2.43
C LYS A 60 9.05 -2.15 2.05
N GLN A 61 9.34 -3.27 2.71
CA GLN A 61 10.46 -4.12 2.34
C GLN A 61 10.01 -5.13 1.28
N SER A 62 10.73 -5.18 0.17
CA SER A 62 10.60 -6.20 -0.87
C SER A 62 11.89 -7.01 -0.96
N ALA A 63 11.88 -8.07 -1.78
CA ALA A 63 13.08 -8.91 -1.97
C ALA A 63 14.25 -8.16 -2.62
N LEU A 64 13.99 -7.10 -3.37
CA LEU A 64 15.01 -6.36 -4.13
C LEU A 64 15.43 -5.06 -3.44
N MET A 65 14.51 -4.35 -2.79
CA MET A 65 14.76 -3.03 -2.21
C MET A 65 13.74 -2.67 -1.14
N THR A 66 14.05 -1.66 -0.34
CA THR A 66 13.07 -1.00 0.53
C THR A 66 12.45 0.17 -0.23
N GLY A 67 11.13 0.24 -0.29
CA GLY A 67 10.39 1.30 -0.97
C GLY A 67 9.41 0.80 -2.02
N ILE A 68 9.02 1.70 -2.91
CA ILE A 68 7.98 1.49 -3.93
C ILE A 68 8.59 0.83 -5.16
N GLY A 69 8.05 -0.33 -5.57
CA GLY A 69 8.36 -0.97 -6.83
C GLY A 69 7.32 -0.68 -7.92
N TYR A 70 7.51 -1.26 -9.10
CA TYR A 70 6.61 -1.05 -10.24
C TYR A 70 5.15 -1.39 -9.93
N THR A 71 4.90 -2.55 -9.31
CA THR A 71 3.54 -2.98 -8.93
C THR A 71 2.92 -2.04 -7.89
N ASP A 72 3.72 -1.56 -6.94
CA ASP A 72 3.24 -0.64 -5.91
C ASP A 72 2.78 0.68 -6.52
N ASP A 73 3.54 1.24 -7.44
CA ASP A 73 3.27 2.52 -8.11
C ASP A 73 2.06 2.42 -9.07
N HIS A 74 2.04 1.40 -9.94
CA HIS A 74 1.06 1.30 -11.02
C HIS A 74 -0.22 0.53 -10.65
N ALA A 75 -0.18 -0.32 -9.63
CA ALA A 75 -1.34 -1.10 -9.22
C ALA A 75 -1.81 -0.76 -7.81
N ILE A 76 -0.97 -0.84 -6.78
CA ILE A 76 -1.41 -0.72 -5.40
C ILE A 76 -1.78 0.73 -5.04
N LEU A 77 -1.00 1.70 -5.47
CA LEU A 77 -1.20 3.11 -5.13
C LEU A 77 -2.52 3.66 -5.70
N PRO A 78 -2.86 3.49 -7.00
CA PRO A 78 -4.17 3.88 -7.51
C PRO A 78 -5.31 3.06 -6.89
N THR A 79 -5.12 1.76 -6.68
CA THR A 79 -6.11 0.89 -6.01
C THR A 79 -6.49 1.41 -4.64
N ARG A 80 -5.53 1.83 -3.82
CA ARG A 80 -5.81 2.37 -2.48
C ARG A 80 -6.63 3.65 -2.54
N ALA A 81 -6.43 4.51 -3.54
CA ALA A 81 -7.25 5.69 -3.76
C ALA A 81 -8.70 5.33 -4.14
N ILE A 82 -8.88 4.36 -5.02
CA ILE A 82 -10.21 3.85 -5.42
C ILE A 82 -10.94 3.25 -4.21
N LEU A 83 -10.25 2.43 -3.41
CA LEU A 83 -10.83 1.82 -2.20
C LEU A 83 -11.16 2.86 -1.13
N ALA A 84 -10.35 3.92 -0.97
CA ALA A 84 -10.66 5.02 -0.07
C ALA A 84 -11.95 5.75 -0.49
N PHE A 85 -12.08 6.05 -1.78
CA PHE A 85 -13.30 6.66 -2.32
C PHE A 85 -14.52 5.74 -2.16
N ALA A 86 -14.39 4.46 -2.49
CA ALA A 86 -15.47 3.48 -2.30
C ALA A 86 -15.90 3.35 -0.83
N ALA A 87 -14.95 3.44 0.11
CA ALA A 87 -15.27 3.42 1.54
C ALA A 87 -16.01 4.69 2.00
N VAL A 88 -15.70 5.87 1.43
CA VAL A 88 -16.48 7.10 1.67
C VAL A 88 -17.91 6.95 1.14
N VAL A 89 -18.08 6.42 -0.07
CA VAL A 89 -19.41 6.14 -0.61
C VAL A 89 -20.18 5.17 0.29
N CYS A 90 -19.52 4.11 0.77
CA CYS A 90 -20.11 3.18 1.73
C CYS A 90 -20.55 3.89 3.03
N ALA A 91 -19.77 4.84 3.55
CA ALA A 91 -20.15 5.65 4.71
C ALA A 91 -21.42 6.48 4.44
N LEU A 92 -21.55 7.08 3.26
CA LEU A 92 -22.75 7.82 2.86
C LEU A 92 -23.98 6.89 2.77
N LEU A 93 -23.79 5.66 2.28
CA LEU A 93 -24.86 4.65 2.27
C LEU A 93 -25.29 4.26 3.69
N PHE A 94 -24.38 4.18 4.65
CA PHE A 94 -24.73 4.01 6.06
C PHE A 94 -25.53 5.19 6.61
N LEU A 95 -25.15 6.41 6.29
CA LEU A 95 -25.89 7.61 6.71
C LEU A 95 -27.29 7.68 6.06
N SER A 96 -27.47 7.14 4.87
CA SER A 96 -28.79 7.09 4.22
C SER A 96 -29.85 6.34 5.04
N VAL A 97 -29.42 5.46 5.96
CA VAL A 97 -30.34 4.75 6.88
C VAL A 97 -31.16 5.71 7.73
N ILE A 98 -30.62 6.88 8.06
CA ILE A 98 -31.32 7.90 8.85
C ILE A 98 -32.60 8.37 8.16
N VAL A 99 -32.57 8.44 6.82
CA VAL A 99 -33.69 8.88 5.99
C VAL A 99 -34.54 7.71 5.54
N THR A 100 -33.91 6.67 4.97
CA THR A 100 -34.59 5.54 4.32
C THR A 100 -35.11 4.50 5.31
N GLN A 101 -34.55 4.49 6.54
CA GLN A 101 -34.85 3.51 7.60
C GLN A 101 -34.73 2.04 7.13
N SER A 102 -33.86 1.79 6.16
CA SER A 102 -33.66 0.48 5.52
C SER A 102 -32.20 0.09 5.53
N TRP A 103 -31.92 -1.17 5.85
CA TRP A 103 -30.56 -1.76 5.82
C TRP A 103 -30.11 -2.19 4.41
N ARG A 104 -30.99 -2.13 3.42
CA ARG A 104 -30.68 -2.62 2.06
C ARG A 104 -29.47 -1.89 1.45
N LEU A 105 -29.47 -0.56 1.52
CA LEU A 105 -28.40 0.26 0.93
C LEU A 105 -27.04 0.05 1.62
N PRO A 106 -26.92 0.12 2.96
CA PRO A 106 -25.68 -0.21 3.64
C PRO A 106 -25.15 -1.62 3.35
N LEU A 107 -26.02 -2.63 3.34
CA LEU A 107 -25.61 -4.00 3.03
C LEU A 107 -25.02 -4.13 1.62
N ILE A 108 -25.66 -3.49 0.64
CA ILE A 108 -25.13 -3.41 -0.72
C ILE A 108 -23.76 -2.70 -0.72
N GLY A 109 -23.65 -1.57 -0.01
CA GLY A 109 -22.39 -0.82 0.11
C GLY A 109 -21.25 -1.65 0.69
N VAL A 110 -21.51 -2.40 1.77
CA VAL A 110 -20.53 -3.30 2.40
C VAL A 110 -20.14 -4.43 1.46
N ALA A 111 -21.11 -5.06 0.80
CA ALA A 111 -20.86 -6.14 -0.15
C ALA A 111 -20.00 -5.65 -1.34
N LEU A 112 -20.33 -4.49 -1.91
CA LEU A 112 -19.55 -3.88 -2.99
C LEU A 112 -18.14 -3.52 -2.53
N LEU A 113 -17.98 -2.92 -1.34
CA LEU A 113 -16.68 -2.59 -0.79
C LEU A 113 -15.83 -3.85 -0.55
N ALA A 114 -16.45 -4.94 -0.06
CA ALA A 114 -15.77 -6.22 0.13
C ALA A 114 -15.30 -6.80 -1.21
N ILE A 115 -16.16 -6.83 -2.21
CA ILE A 115 -15.83 -7.32 -3.57
C ILE A 115 -14.72 -6.47 -4.17
N LEU A 116 -14.81 -5.12 -4.12
CA LEU A 116 -13.78 -4.23 -4.61
C LEU A 116 -12.44 -4.45 -3.88
N THR A 117 -12.46 -4.65 -2.58
CA THR A 117 -11.24 -4.92 -1.80
C THR A 117 -10.55 -6.19 -2.27
N VAL A 118 -11.29 -7.25 -2.55
CA VAL A 118 -10.74 -8.51 -3.04
C VAL A 118 -10.27 -8.37 -4.50
N VAL A 119 -11.15 -7.88 -5.38
CA VAL A 119 -10.85 -7.84 -6.82
C VAL A 119 -9.77 -6.81 -7.14
N VAL A 120 -9.98 -5.56 -6.74
CA VAL A 120 -9.07 -4.46 -7.08
C VAL A 120 -7.91 -4.37 -6.08
N GLY A 121 -8.15 -4.70 -4.80
CA GLY A 121 -7.14 -4.61 -3.75
C GLY A 121 -6.17 -5.79 -3.69
N THR A 122 -6.56 -6.97 -4.14
CA THR A 122 -5.71 -8.19 -4.03
C THR A 122 -5.48 -8.83 -5.39
N ILE A 123 -6.53 -9.16 -6.14
CA ILE A 123 -6.39 -9.92 -7.39
C ILE A 123 -5.68 -9.09 -8.46
N TYR A 124 -6.07 -7.83 -8.65
CA TYR A 124 -5.48 -6.98 -9.67
C TYR A 124 -3.96 -6.76 -9.49
N PRO A 125 -3.44 -6.37 -8.30
CA PRO A 125 -2.00 -6.27 -8.09
C PRO A 125 -1.26 -7.60 -8.26
N ALA A 126 -1.86 -8.73 -7.86
CA ALA A 126 -1.28 -10.05 -8.04
C ALA A 126 -1.16 -10.43 -9.53
N ILE A 127 -2.16 -10.10 -10.35
CA ILE A 127 -2.09 -10.30 -11.81
C ILE A 127 -1.00 -9.42 -12.42
N VAL A 128 -0.93 -8.12 -12.08
CA VAL A 128 0.10 -7.21 -12.58
C VAL A 128 1.48 -7.74 -12.20
N GLN A 129 1.68 -8.19 -10.98
CA GLN A 129 2.96 -8.76 -10.52
C GLN A 129 3.33 -10.01 -11.31
N SER A 130 2.40 -10.97 -11.47
CA SER A 130 2.70 -12.27 -12.06
C SER A 130 2.83 -12.22 -13.59
N VAL A 131 1.98 -11.43 -14.24
CA VAL A 131 1.89 -11.42 -15.72
C VAL A 131 2.81 -10.37 -16.34
N LYS A 132 2.96 -9.20 -15.71
CA LYS A 132 3.72 -8.09 -16.28
C LYS A 132 5.10 -7.92 -15.65
N VAL A 133 5.19 -7.95 -14.32
CA VAL A 133 6.44 -7.64 -13.63
C VAL A 133 7.40 -8.83 -13.63
N ASN A 134 6.96 -10.01 -13.22
CA ASN A 134 7.84 -11.18 -13.12
C ASN A 134 8.59 -11.52 -14.42
N PRO A 135 7.95 -11.51 -15.61
CA PRO A 135 8.68 -11.80 -16.86
C PRO A 135 9.66 -10.70 -17.28
N SER A 136 9.40 -9.44 -16.89
CA SER A 136 10.17 -8.26 -17.30
C SER A 136 10.76 -7.50 -16.11
N GLN A 137 11.06 -8.21 -15.03
CA GLN A 137 11.44 -7.62 -13.73
C GLN A 137 12.63 -6.67 -13.86
N LYS A 138 13.69 -7.10 -14.57
CA LYS A 138 14.89 -6.29 -14.74
C LYS A 138 14.61 -4.94 -15.39
N SER A 139 13.82 -4.89 -16.46
CA SER A 139 13.54 -3.64 -17.17
C SER A 139 12.56 -2.74 -16.44
N LEU A 140 11.56 -3.31 -15.76
CA LEU A 140 10.52 -2.55 -15.06
C LEU A 140 10.97 -2.05 -13.67
N GLU A 141 11.80 -2.81 -12.96
CA GLU A 141 12.26 -2.43 -11.63
C GLU A 141 13.56 -1.59 -11.64
N THR A 142 14.36 -1.63 -12.73
CA THR A 142 15.60 -0.84 -12.84
C THR A 142 15.42 0.65 -12.51
N PRO A 143 14.40 1.37 -13.01
CA PRO A 143 14.22 2.78 -12.69
C PRO A 143 13.97 3.05 -11.19
N TYR A 144 13.29 2.12 -10.51
CA TYR A 144 13.02 2.22 -9.07
C TYR A 144 14.27 1.90 -8.24
N LEU A 145 15.03 0.89 -8.67
CA LEU A 145 16.33 0.56 -8.07
C LEU A 145 17.31 1.73 -8.20
N GLN A 146 17.37 2.36 -9.38
CA GLN A 146 18.25 3.51 -9.60
C GLN A 146 17.89 4.67 -8.65
N LYS A 147 16.61 5.01 -8.54
CA LYS A 147 16.15 6.05 -7.61
C LYS A 147 16.51 5.73 -6.15
N ASN A 148 16.45 4.44 -5.77
CA ASN A 148 16.80 4.01 -4.42
C ASN A 148 18.33 4.13 -4.19
N ILE A 149 19.14 3.76 -5.18
CA ILE A 149 20.61 3.92 -5.14
C ILE A 149 20.96 5.40 -5.03
N ASP A 150 20.38 6.26 -5.88
CA ASP A 150 20.65 7.70 -5.89
C ASP A 150 20.27 8.33 -4.53
N ALA A 151 19.10 8.00 -4.00
CA ALA A 151 18.67 8.47 -2.68
C ALA A 151 19.61 7.99 -1.54
N THR A 152 20.09 6.75 -1.63
CA THR A 152 21.04 6.21 -0.66
C THR A 152 22.39 6.93 -0.75
N ARG A 153 22.88 7.16 -1.98
CA ARG A 153 24.13 7.91 -2.20
C ARG A 153 24.03 9.32 -1.64
N ALA A 154 22.94 10.02 -1.94
CA ALA A 154 22.68 11.36 -1.39
C ALA A 154 22.66 11.34 0.15
N ALA A 155 21.99 10.37 0.76
CA ALA A 155 21.90 10.24 2.22
C ALA A 155 23.27 10.01 2.91
N TYR A 156 24.19 9.37 2.21
CA TYR A 156 25.56 9.14 2.71
C TYR A 156 26.58 10.19 2.22
N GLY A 157 26.15 11.22 1.48
CA GLY A 157 27.06 12.24 0.92
C GLY A 157 28.04 11.70 -0.12
N LEU A 158 27.61 10.70 -0.91
CA LEU A 158 28.42 10.05 -1.92
C LEU A 158 28.12 10.58 -3.34
N ASP A 159 27.45 11.73 -3.46
CA ASP A 159 27.05 12.29 -4.75
C ASP A 159 28.25 12.76 -5.58
N ASP A 160 29.30 13.23 -4.91
CA ASP A 160 30.53 13.75 -5.54
C ASP A 160 31.56 12.64 -5.86
N ILE A 161 31.25 11.38 -5.53
CA ILE A 161 32.17 10.27 -5.81
C ILE A 161 31.99 9.80 -7.24
N GLU A 162 33.08 9.86 -8.01
CA GLU A 162 33.13 9.30 -9.35
C GLU A 162 33.03 7.77 -9.30
N VAL A 163 32.01 7.23 -9.99
CA VAL A 163 31.81 5.78 -10.10
C VAL A 163 32.35 5.29 -11.43
N THR A 164 33.42 4.55 -11.39
CA THR A 164 33.92 3.84 -12.58
C THR A 164 33.20 2.49 -12.70
N PRO A 165 32.17 2.36 -13.58
CA PRO A 165 31.34 1.16 -13.62
C PRO A 165 32.08 -0.05 -14.21
N ARG A 166 33.21 0.18 -14.86
CA ARG A 166 34.04 -0.87 -15.45
C ARG A 166 35.49 -0.48 -15.35
N TYR A 167 36.26 -1.26 -14.63
CA TYR A 167 37.70 -1.15 -14.59
C TYR A 167 38.31 -2.16 -15.57
N ASP A 168 38.84 -1.67 -16.67
CA ASP A 168 39.53 -2.52 -17.65
C ASP A 168 40.98 -2.76 -17.18
N ALA A 169 41.21 -3.94 -16.61
CA ALA A 169 42.55 -4.37 -16.23
C ALA A 169 43.45 -4.46 -17.49
N LYS A 170 44.50 -3.68 -17.51
CA LYS A 170 45.51 -3.69 -18.58
C LYS A 170 46.76 -4.41 -18.08
N THR A 171 47.30 -5.28 -18.91
CA THR A 171 48.56 -6.00 -18.64
C THR A 171 49.81 -5.13 -18.86
N THR A 172 49.63 -4.02 -19.62
CA THR A 172 50.69 -3.06 -19.88
C THR A 172 50.24 -1.66 -19.47
N ALA A 173 50.94 -1.03 -18.56
CA ALA A 173 50.66 0.34 -18.11
C ALA A 173 51.77 1.28 -18.59
N THR A 174 51.38 2.49 -19.02
CA THR A 174 52.36 3.57 -19.29
C THR A 174 52.73 4.27 -18.01
N ALA A 175 53.89 4.96 -18.00
CA ALA A 175 54.36 5.67 -16.81
C ALA A 175 53.39 6.76 -16.31
N GLY A 176 52.57 7.35 -17.21
CA GLY A 176 51.46 8.26 -16.83
C GLY A 176 50.37 7.57 -16.09
N GLN A 177 49.86 6.43 -16.60
CA GLN A 177 48.81 5.65 -15.95
C GLN A 177 49.22 5.14 -14.58
N LEU A 178 50.49 4.71 -14.41
CA LEU A 178 51.02 4.31 -13.10
C LEU A 178 51.09 5.47 -12.09
N ARG A 179 51.26 6.71 -12.56
CA ARG A 179 51.22 7.90 -11.68
C ARG A 179 49.80 8.25 -11.28
N ASP A 180 48.82 8.13 -12.23
CA ASP A 180 47.44 8.42 -11.97
C ASP A 180 46.82 7.38 -11.01
N ASP A 181 47.31 6.12 -11.07
CA ASP A 181 46.90 5.04 -10.18
C ASP A 181 47.74 4.90 -8.90
N ALA A 182 48.72 5.81 -8.69
CA ALA A 182 49.65 5.72 -7.56
C ALA A 182 48.98 5.73 -6.18
N GLU A 183 47.84 6.37 -6.05
CA GLU A 183 47.05 6.41 -4.81
C GLU A 183 46.35 5.06 -4.49
N THR A 184 46.18 4.20 -5.50
CA THR A 184 45.56 2.86 -5.33
C THR A 184 46.56 1.83 -4.81
N ILE A 185 47.88 2.04 -5.07
CA ILE A 185 48.98 1.12 -4.72
C ILE A 185 49.05 0.83 -3.22
N PRO A 186 48.93 1.83 -2.30
CA PRO A 186 48.98 1.58 -0.86
C PRO A 186 47.82 0.71 -0.35
N GLY A 187 46.68 0.66 -1.09
CA GLY A 187 45.49 -0.13 -0.74
C GLY A 187 45.55 -1.57 -1.25
N ILE A 188 46.54 -1.93 -2.10
CA ILE A 188 46.67 -3.28 -2.62
C ILE A 188 47.21 -4.17 -1.53
N ARG A 189 46.41 -5.14 -1.11
CA ARG A 189 46.82 -6.15 -0.15
C ARG A 189 47.81 -7.09 -0.81
N LEU A 190 49.10 -6.98 -0.42
CA LEU A 190 50.11 -7.95 -0.82
C LEU A 190 49.77 -9.29 -0.16
N VAL A 191 49.66 -10.35 -0.99
CA VAL A 191 49.52 -11.71 -0.46
C VAL A 191 50.87 -12.05 0.18
N ASP A 192 50.85 -12.29 1.49
CA ASP A 192 52.02 -12.78 2.22
C ASP A 192 52.39 -14.17 1.67
N PRO A 193 53.66 -14.43 1.30
CA PRO A 193 54.07 -15.68 0.69
C PRO A 193 53.98 -16.88 1.66
#